data_fa5206b5a31dda72a60c5681749b8d9b
#
_entry.id   fa5206b5a31dda72a60c5681749b8d9b
#
_cell.length_a   1.000
_cell.length_b   1.000
_cell.length_c   1.000
_cell.angle_alpha   90.00
_cell.angle_beta   90.00
_cell.angle_gamma   90.00
#
_symmetry.space_group_name_H-M   'P 1'
#
loop_
_entity.id
_entity.type
_entity.pdbx_description
1 polymer ?
#
loop_
_entity_poly.entity_id
_entity_poly.type
_entity_poly.pdbx_seq_one_letter_code
_entity_poly.pdbx_strand_id
1 'polypeptide(L)'
;MHDDIHVMPPAPEPDRPDETNMQASRFKTPEEVAAHDTGQEETGPANQIISSRSDIAKPAKKSHKFWPPSKKQWLIYSLILLALVLIGGGIFLATQKNKPITINVPKKIIPKKTAPITNTVPSTLSGLQVSPSVNQRPITAVMIENLPPARPQSGLSQAGVVIEALTEGGITRFIAFYQDQLAPSVGPIRSVRPYFLDWALGFDAPLAHVGGSPTALAEIPTLGVKNLDYMYYPSYYTRISSRPAPHNVYTSISRLMSLEASNGWTSSSFTGWARKPDSPSKTPNATNINFNISYSTYNVNYTYNAATNSYNRSEGGAPQIDANTGKQLSPKVVIGMIVPWSQGSLDSSNAYYSVYKNVGSGQAYVFQDGTLTLGQWNKASPQAPLTFTDQNGQPLKLNAGQTWITALASSNEIKYN
;
A
#
# COMPACT_ATOMS: atom_id res chain seq x y z
N MET A 1 11.02 49.44 -57.68
CA MET A 1 11.67 49.25 -56.38
C MET A 1 11.04 47.97 -55.81
N HIS A 2 11.77 46.85 -55.95
CA HIS A 2 11.39 45.59 -55.34
C HIS A 2 12.30 45.42 -54.13
N ASP A 3 11.73 45.39 -52.94
CA ASP A 3 12.46 45.11 -51.69
C ASP A 3 12.54 43.59 -51.54
N ASP A 4 13.76 43.07 -51.69
CA ASP A 4 14.10 41.66 -51.39
C ASP A 4 14.17 41.44 -49.88
N ILE A 5 13.17 40.75 -49.31
CA ILE A 5 13.21 40.30 -47.94
C ILE A 5 14.11 39.05 -47.86
N HIS A 6 15.34 39.25 -47.34
CA HIS A 6 16.21 38.12 -46.95
C HIS A 6 15.63 37.39 -45.74
N VAL A 7 15.06 36.17 -45.97
CA VAL A 7 14.70 35.23 -44.90
C VAL A 7 15.99 34.51 -44.47
N MET A 8 16.42 34.73 -43.24
CA MET A 8 17.50 33.94 -42.62
C MET A 8 17.06 32.48 -42.44
N PRO A 9 17.93 31.50 -42.71
CA PRO A 9 17.63 30.10 -42.38
C PRO A 9 17.51 29.92 -40.86
N PRO A 10 16.66 28.98 -40.38
CA PRO A 10 16.53 28.69 -38.95
C PRO A 10 17.85 28.16 -38.40
N ALA A 11 18.17 28.58 -37.18
CA ALA A 11 19.33 28.07 -36.45
C ALA A 11 19.24 26.55 -36.27
N PRO A 12 20.37 25.79 -36.29
CA PRO A 12 20.36 24.36 -36.05
C PRO A 12 19.80 24.05 -34.67
N GLU A 13 18.86 23.09 -34.59
CA GLU A 13 18.38 22.54 -33.33
C GLU A 13 19.59 22.00 -32.55
N PRO A 14 19.66 22.26 -31.21
CA PRO A 14 20.69 21.64 -30.39
C PRO A 14 20.47 20.13 -30.34
N ASP A 15 21.58 19.38 -30.47
CA ASP A 15 21.60 17.92 -30.35
C ASP A 15 20.80 17.49 -29.11
N ARG A 16 19.73 16.73 -29.31
CA ARG A 16 18.97 16.10 -28.21
C ARG A 16 19.83 14.98 -27.63
N PRO A 17 20.11 15.00 -26.31
CA PRO A 17 20.78 13.87 -25.66
C PRO A 17 19.95 12.61 -25.80
N ASP A 18 20.60 11.48 -25.96
CA ASP A 18 20.01 10.16 -26.10
C ASP A 18 19.10 9.82 -24.89
N GLU A 19 17.77 9.81 -25.10
CA GLU A 19 16.74 9.68 -24.06
C GLU A 19 16.83 8.32 -23.34
N THR A 20 17.41 7.29 -23.95
CA THR A 20 17.62 5.97 -23.33
C THR A 20 18.67 5.98 -22.23
N ASN A 21 19.65 6.87 -22.32
CA ASN A 21 20.72 6.98 -21.32
C ASN A 21 20.37 7.94 -20.17
N MET A 22 19.42 8.85 -20.38
CA MET A 22 18.95 9.77 -19.34
C MET A 22 18.09 9.10 -18.26
N GLN A 23 17.34 8.04 -18.58
CA GLN A 23 16.52 7.32 -17.58
C GLN A 23 17.39 6.53 -16.61
N ALA A 24 18.45 5.88 -17.08
CA ALA A 24 19.35 5.09 -16.24
C ALA A 24 20.24 5.93 -15.30
N SER A 25 20.60 7.16 -15.69
CA SER A 25 21.40 8.07 -14.87
C SER A 25 20.59 8.91 -13.86
N ARG A 26 19.25 8.83 -13.95
CA ARG A 26 18.32 9.68 -13.18
C ARG A 26 18.12 9.22 -11.74
N PHE A 27 18.40 7.93 -11.46
CA PHE A 27 18.13 7.34 -10.16
C PHE A 27 19.30 6.47 -9.70
N LYS A 28 19.56 6.40 -8.38
CA LYS A 28 20.37 5.33 -7.78
C LYS A 28 19.61 4.04 -7.80
N THR A 29 20.30 2.90 -7.81
CA THR A 29 19.63 1.60 -7.82
C THR A 29 18.83 1.38 -6.54
N PRO A 30 17.72 0.62 -6.60
CA PRO A 30 16.91 0.31 -5.42
C PRO A 30 17.69 -0.37 -4.30
N GLU A 31 18.75 -1.12 -4.62
CA GLU A 31 19.63 -1.78 -3.66
C GLU A 31 20.49 -0.78 -2.88
N GLU A 32 20.99 0.27 -3.54
CA GLU A 32 21.74 1.34 -2.89
C GLU A 32 20.88 2.17 -1.93
N VAL A 33 19.59 2.36 -2.26
CA VAL A 33 18.64 3.08 -1.41
C VAL A 33 18.18 2.20 -0.23
N ALA A 34 17.99 0.90 -0.45
CA ALA A 34 17.55 -0.03 0.60
C ALA A 34 18.63 -0.23 1.68
N ALA A 35 19.91 -0.23 1.32
CA ALA A 35 21.02 -0.40 2.24
C ALA A 35 21.14 0.76 3.26
N HIS A 36 20.70 1.95 2.92
CA HIS A 36 20.75 3.13 3.78
C HIS A 36 19.51 3.35 4.67
N ASP A 37 18.35 2.75 4.32
CA ASP A 37 17.11 2.90 5.08
C ASP A 37 17.07 2.04 6.37
N THR A 38 18.12 1.24 6.62
CA THR A 38 18.21 0.35 7.80
C THR A 38 18.85 0.96 9.05
N GLY A 39 19.28 2.21 9.00
CA GLY A 39 20.06 2.76 10.09
C GLY A 39 19.80 4.20 10.43
N GLN A 40 18.71 4.51 11.11
CA GLN A 40 18.68 5.52 12.17
C GLN A 40 17.28 5.57 12.79
N GLU A 41 17.09 4.88 13.91
CA GLU A 41 16.16 5.31 14.93
C GLU A 41 16.79 6.57 15.57
N GLU A 42 16.30 7.75 15.26
CA GLU A 42 16.59 8.95 16.05
C GLU A 42 15.98 8.76 17.43
N THR A 43 16.80 8.40 18.41
CA THR A 43 16.45 8.49 19.83
C THR A 43 16.41 9.96 20.21
N GLY A 44 15.22 10.48 20.56
CA GLY A 44 15.04 11.77 21.19
C GLY A 44 15.82 11.85 22.53
N PRO A 45 16.17 13.04 23.01
CA PRO A 45 17.05 13.20 24.15
C PRO A 45 16.40 12.67 25.43
N ALA A 46 16.95 11.60 26.00
CA ALA A 46 16.63 11.12 27.32
C ALA A 46 17.20 12.09 28.37
N ASN A 47 16.34 12.62 29.22
CA ASN A 47 16.68 13.40 30.40
C ASN A 47 17.70 12.67 31.26
N GLN A 48 18.86 13.29 31.48
CA GLN A 48 19.81 12.90 32.51
C GLN A 48 19.20 13.20 33.89
N ILE A 49 18.86 12.14 34.63
CA ILE A 49 18.61 12.24 36.08
C ILE A 49 19.85 11.74 36.79
N ILE A 50 20.44 12.64 37.56
CA ILE A 50 21.59 12.44 38.43
C ILE A 50 21.23 11.40 39.49
N SER A 51 21.96 10.29 39.58
CA SER A 51 21.87 9.34 40.68
C SER A 51 22.88 9.64 41.77
N SER A 52 22.38 10.04 42.94
CA SER A 52 23.18 10.06 44.18
C SER A 52 23.26 8.66 44.76
N ARG A 53 24.50 8.32 45.19
CA ARG A 53 24.91 7.11 45.93
C ARG A 53 24.09 6.90 47.21
N SER A 54 23.73 5.64 47.49
CA SER A 54 23.68 5.11 48.86
C SER A 54 24.01 3.61 48.85
N ASP A 55 25.10 3.25 49.55
CA ASP A 55 25.56 1.92 49.83
C ASP A 55 24.58 1.15 50.72
N ILE A 56 24.12 -0.01 50.31
CA ILE A 56 23.46 -0.99 51.20
C ILE A 56 24.09 -2.35 50.97
N ALA A 57 24.63 -2.90 52.05
CA ALA A 57 25.33 -4.17 52.12
C ALA A 57 24.45 -5.38 51.74
N LYS A 58 25.00 -6.33 50.99
CA LYS A 58 24.38 -7.61 50.65
C LYS A 58 24.50 -8.62 51.81
N PRO A 59 23.42 -9.37 52.16
CA PRO A 59 23.53 -10.51 53.07
C PRO A 59 24.15 -11.72 52.39
N ALA A 60 25.03 -12.43 53.11
CA ALA A 60 25.74 -13.62 52.66
C ALA A 60 24.79 -14.80 52.39
N LYS A 61 24.88 -15.36 51.19
CA LYS A 61 24.19 -16.64 50.82
C LYS A 61 25.03 -17.82 51.31
N LYS A 62 24.43 -18.65 52.18
CA LYS A 62 24.96 -19.99 52.53
C LYS A 62 24.88 -20.90 51.30
N SER A 63 26.02 -21.34 50.78
CA SER A 63 26.10 -22.31 49.68
C SER A 63 25.87 -23.73 50.22
N HIS A 64 24.76 -24.36 49.88
CA HIS A 64 24.62 -25.82 50.00
C HIS A 64 25.42 -26.45 48.85
N LYS A 65 26.54 -27.16 49.20
CA LYS A 65 27.27 -27.99 48.24
C LYS A 65 26.39 -29.18 47.85
N PHE A 66 25.87 -29.15 46.63
CA PHE A 66 25.27 -30.33 46.02
C PHE A 66 26.37 -31.25 45.51
N TRP A 67 26.41 -32.49 46.07
CA TRP A 67 27.32 -33.52 45.61
C TRP A 67 26.67 -34.21 44.41
N PRO A 68 27.32 -34.26 43.24
CA PRO A 68 26.73 -34.91 42.10
C PRO A 68 26.65 -36.43 42.33
N PRO A 69 25.56 -37.09 41.92
CA PRO A 69 25.37 -38.53 42.06
C PRO A 69 26.47 -39.30 41.28
N SER A 70 26.90 -40.43 41.82
CA SER A 70 27.94 -41.28 41.22
C SER A 70 27.43 -41.90 39.89
N LYS A 71 28.33 -42.29 38.98
CA LYS A 71 28.01 -42.89 37.68
C LYS A 71 27.07 -44.10 37.81
N LYS A 72 27.18 -44.89 38.91
CA LYS A 72 26.25 -46.00 39.21
C LYS A 72 24.80 -45.53 39.54
N GLN A 73 24.68 -44.41 40.24
CA GLN A 73 23.36 -43.84 40.56
C GLN A 73 22.68 -43.28 39.33
N TRP A 74 23.42 -42.66 38.41
CA TRP A 74 22.90 -42.21 37.12
C TRP A 74 22.36 -43.39 36.26
N LEU A 75 23.06 -44.53 36.28
CA LEU A 75 22.64 -45.73 35.53
C LEU A 75 21.38 -46.32 36.13
N ILE A 76 21.19 -46.30 37.45
CA ILE A 76 19.98 -46.75 38.10
C ILE A 76 18.80 -45.81 37.78
N TYR A 77 19.02 -44.49 37.81
CA TYR A 77 17.93 -43.54 37.48
C TYR A 77 17.51 -43.64 36.02
N SER A 78 18.43 -43.86 35.09
CA SER A 78 18.07 -44.05 33.68
C SER A 78 17.31 -45.36 33.42
N LEU A 79 17.66 -46.44 34.13
CA LEU A 79 16.89 -47.70 34.02
C LEU A 79 15.47 -47.58 34.61
N ILE A 80 15.32 -46.88 35.74
CA ILE A 80 13.99 -46.60 36.34
C ILE A 80 13.16 -45.73 35.39
N LEU A 81 13.75 -44.71 34.81
CA LEU A 81 13.03 -43.84 33.83
C LEU A 81 12.60 -44.62 32.60
N LEU A 82 13.47 -45.49 32.07
CA LEU A 82 13.12 -46.33 30.91
C LEU A 82 12.00 -47.33 31.27
N ALA A 83 12.01 -47.93 32.44
CA ALA A 83 10.93 -48.83 32.88
C ALA A 83 9.61 -48.09 33.04
N LEU A 84 9.61 -46.86 33.56
CA LEU A 84 8.38 -46.04 33.67
C LEU A 84 7.84 -45.62 32.32
N VAL A 85 8.68 -45.34 31.34
CA VAL A 85 8.27 -45.01 29.97
C VAL A 85 7.66 -46.25 29.27
N LEU A 86 8.25 -47.44 29.48
CA LEU A 86 7.72 -48.68 28.90
C LEU A 86 6.40 -49.10 29.55
N ILE A 87 6.23 -48.94 30.86
CA ILE A 87 4.96 -49.21 31.56
C ILE A 87 3.89 -48.18 31.14
N GLY A 88 4.24 -46.87 31.09
CA GLY A 88 3.34 -45.81 30.63
C GLY A 88 2.91 -45.98 29.18
N GLY A 89 3.84 -46.34 28.30
CA GLY A 89 3.58 -46.63 26.90
C GLY A 89 2.69 -47.87 26.70
N GLY A 90 2.94 -48.92 27.49
CA GLY A 90 2.12 -50.13 27.44
C GLY A 90 0.69 -49.90 27.89
N ILE A 91 0.49 -49.12 28.95
CA ILE A 91 -0.88 -48.76 29.43
C ILE A 91 -1.56 -47.87 28.41
N PHE A 92 -0.86 -46.92 27.79
CA PHE A 92 -1.42 -46.06 26.76
C PHE A 92 -1.87 -46.84 25.52
N LEU A 93 -1.08 -47.82 25.06
CA LEU A 93 -1.43 -48.68 23.93
C LEU A 93 -2.57 -49.64 24.25
N ALA A 94 -2.69 -50.13 25.50
CA ALA A 94 -3.77 -51.04 25.92
C ALA A 94 -5.12 -50.30 26.05
N THR A 95 -5.13 -49.04 26.39
CA THR A 95 -6.35 -48.22 26.50
C THR A 95 -6.88 -47.72 25.15
N GLN A 96 -6.09 -47.80 24.08
CA GLN A 96 -6.50 -47.42 22.72
C GLN A 96 -7.30 -48.51 21.97
N LYS A 97 -7.46 -49.73 22.52
CA LYS A 97 -8.29 -50.78 21.89
C LYS A 97 -9.77 -50.54 22.19
N ASN A 98 -10.49 -50.15 21.12
CA ASN A 98 -11.94 -50.22 20.98
C ASN A 98 -12.79 -49.13 21.68
N LYS A 99 -12.63 -47.90 21.28
CA LYS A 99 -13.78 -46.98 21.21
C LYS A 99 -14.14 -46.76 19.76
N PRO A 100 -15.40 -47.05 19.31
CA PRO A 100 -15.82 -46.62 17.98
C PRO A 100 -15.73 -45.10 17.97
N ILE A 101 -14.91 -44.55 17.01
CA ILE A 101 -14.85 -43.12 16.75
C ILE A 101 -16.18 -42.74 16.13
N THR A 102 -17.10 -42.22 16.94
CA THR A 102 -18.27 -41.52 16.45
C THR A 102 -17.72 -40.19 15.88
N ILE A 103 -17.45 -40.17 14.58
CA ILE A 103 -17.16 -38.95 13.86
C ILE A 103 -18.46 -38.15 13.90
N ASN A 104 -18.56 -37.22 14.84
CA ASN A 104 -19.53 -36.13 14.76
C ASN A 104 -19.10 -35.29 13.58
N VAL A 105 -19.58 -35.63 12.37
CA VAL A 105 -19.45 -34.78 11.20
C VAL A 105 -20.12 -33.47 11.60
N PRO A 106 -19.40 -32.36 11.73
CA PRO A 106 -20.03 -31.08 12.02
C PRO A 106 -21.08 -30.88 10.94
N LYS A 107 -22.35 -30.77 11.36
CA LYS A 107 -23.48 -30.47 10.48
C LYS A 107 -23.00 -29.31 9.61
N LYS A 108 -22.85 -29.59 8.28
CA LYS A 108 -22.40 -28.62 7.30
C LYS A 108 -23.14 -27.31 7.60
N ILE A 109 -22.43 -26.31 8.14
CA ILE A 109 -23.02 -24.98 8.35
C ILE A 109 -23.29 -24.50 6.95
N ILE A 110 -24.51 -24.72 6.48
CA ILE A 110 -25.00 -24.07 5.26
C ILE A 110 -24.90 -22.58 5.60
N PRO A 111 -24.05 -21.80 4.93
CA PRO A 111 -24.01 -20.39 5.18
C PRO A 111 -25.45 -19.88 5.05
N LYS A 112 -25.98 -19.31 6.13
CA LYS A 112 -27.32 -18.73 6.14
C LYS A 112 -27.33 -17.78 4.96
N LYS A 113 -28.12 -18.13 3.93
CA LYS A 113 -28.28 -17.32 2.73
C LYS A 113 -28.67 -15.94 3.24
N THR A 114 -27.72 -15.00 3.26
CA THR A 114 -27.98 -13.62 3.67
C THR A 114 -29.10 -13.16 2.78
N ALA A 115 -30.20 -12.72 3.37
CA ALA A 115 -31.33 -12.18 2.60
C ALA A 115 -30.78 -11.13 1.64
N PRO A 116 -31.22 -11.06 0.38
CA PRO A 116 -30.73 -10.06 -0.56
C PRO A 116 -30.90 -8.71 0.12
N ILE A 117 -29.83 -7.91 0.17
CA ILE A 117 -29.91 -6.53 0.66
C ILE A 117 -30.84 -5.83 -0.32
N THR A 118 -32.06 -5.60 0.09
CA THR A 118 -33.14 -5.06 -0.76
C THR A 118 -32.98 -3.55 -1.00
N ASN A 119 -32.08 -2.88 -0.26
CA ASN A 119 -31.80 -1.47 -0.40
C ASN A 119 -30.27 -1.26 -0.52
N THR A 120 -29.76 -1.15 -1.75
CA THR A 120 -28.35 -0.82 -2.03
C THR A 120 -28.26 0.53 -2.75
N VAL A 121 -27.14 1.21 -2.54
CA VAL A 121 -26.78 2.46 -3.22
C VAL A 121 -25.38 2.32 -3.82
N PRO A 122 -25.04 3.08 -4.87
CA PRO A 122 -23.67 3.14 -5.34
C PRO A 122 -22.73 3.66 -4.25
N SER A 123 -21.61 2.98 -4.02
CA SER A 123 -20.52 3.47 -3.15
C SER A 123 -19.97 4.78 -3.70
N THR A 124 -19.76 5.77 -2.84
CA THR A 124 -19.11 7.03 -3.21
C THR A 124 -17.67 6.80 -3.65
N LEU A 125 -16.96 5.81 -3.09
CA LEU A 125 -15.58 5.52 -3.46
C LEU A 125 -15.47 4.70 -4.74
N SER A 126 -16.12 3.54 -4.80
CA SER A 126 -15.95 2.59 -5.92
C SER A 126 -17.10 2.57 -6.93
N GLY A 127 -18.28 3.06 -6.58
CA GLY A 127 -19.50 2.93 -7.38
C GLY A 127 -20.16 1.55 -7.31
N LEU A 128 -19.58 0.57 -6.59
CA LEU A 128 -20.21 -0.73 -6.37
C LEU A 128 -21.47 -0.60 -5.52
N GLN A 129 -22.43 -1.51 -5.73
CA GLN A 129 -23.67 -1.53 -4.94
C GLN A 129 -23.37 -1.99 -3.51
N VAL A 130 -23.60 -1.12 -2.54
CA VAL A 130 -23.32 -1.33 -1.11
C VAL A 130 -24.54 -0.97 -0.26
N SER A 131 -24.54 -1.40 1.01
CA SER A 131 -25.50 -0.90 1.98
C SER A 131 -25.32 0.62 2.17
N PRO A 132 -26.40 1.42 2.32
CA PRO A 132 -26.32 2.87 2.55
C PRO A 132 -25.39 3.27 3.70
N SER A 133 -25.27 2.43 4.74
CA SER A 133 -24.36 2.65 5.87
C SER A 133 -22.88 2.66 5.50
N VAL A 134 -22.49 2.11 4.34
CA VAL A 134 -21.11 2.14 3.87
C VAL A 134 -20.70 3.56 3.50
N ASN A 135 -21.56 4.31 2.79
CA ASN A 135 -21.29 5.70 2.41
C ASN A 135 -21.27 6.67 3.61
N GLN A 136 -21.73 6.22 4.78
CA GLN A 136 -21.63 6.98 6.03
C GLN A 136 -20.30 6.80 6.75
N ARG A 137 -19.47 5.83 6.32
CA ARG A 137 -18.13 5.62 6.89
C ARG A 137 -17.14 6.63 6.34
N PRO A 138 -16.07 6.95 7.09
CA PRO A 138 -14.95 7.68 6.52
C PRO A 138 -14.27 6.87 5.42
N ILE A 139 -13.66 7.56 4.48
CA ILE A 139 -12.72 6.96 3.54
C ILE A 139 -11.36 6.97 4.23
N THR A 140 -10.81 5.80 4.55
CA THR A 140 -9.50 5.65 5.18
C THR A 140 -8.40 5.57 4.13
N ALA A 141 -7.38 6.41 4.20
CA ALA A 141 -6.19 6.34 3.35
C ALA A 141 -5.02 5.66 4.07
N VAL A 142 -4.26 4.81 3.36
CA VAL A 142 -3.11 4.10 3.91
C VAL A 142 -1.93 4.19 2.95
N MET A 143 -0.76 4.61 3.46
CA MET A 143 0.50 4.56 2.72
C MET A 143 1.04 3.14 2.67
N ILE A 144 1.20 2.54 1.50
CA ILE A 144 1.66 1.16 1.33
C ILE A 144 2.97 1.14 0.53
N GLU A 145 3.95 0.43 1.07
CA GLU A 145 5.28 0.26 0.49
C GLU A 145 5.23 -0.55 -0.81
N ASN A 146 6.15 -0.23 -1.75
CA ASN A 146 6.30 -1.00 -2.98
C ASN A 146 7.74 -1.46 -3.28
N LEU A 147 8.64 -1.38 -2.31
CA LEU A 147 9.97 -1.97 -2.46
C LEU A 147 9.84 -3.51 -2.64
N PRO A 148 10.70 -4.19 -3.45
CA PRO A 148 10.59 -5.64 -3.66
C PRO A 148 10.48 -6.49 -2.39
N PRO A 149 11.23 -6.24 -1.28
CA PRO A 149 11.07 -6.99 -0.03
C PRO A 149 9.69 -6.82 0.65
N ALA A 150 8.92 -5.79 0.27
CA ALA A 150 7.57 -5.55 0.77
C ALA A 150 6.49 -6.35 0.02
N ARG A 151 6.84 -6.98 -1.10
CA ARG A 151 5.91 -7.72 -1.96
C ARG A 151 5.79 -9.19 -1.51
N PRO A 152 4.61 -9.84 -1.62
CA PRO A 152 3.32 -9.25 -1.94
C PRO A 152 2.77 -8.40 -0.80
N GLN A 153 2.13 -7.29 -1.14
CA GLN A 153 1.45 -6.43 -0.17
C GLN A 153 0.10 -7.05 0.25
N SER A 154 -0.41 -6.62 1.41
CA SER A 154 -1.73 -7.02 1.90
C SER A 154 -2.74 -5.90 1.73
N GLY A 155 -3.94 -6.23 1.26
CA GLY A 155 -5.11 -5.35 1.28
C GLY A 155 -5.31 -4.49 0.03
N LEU A 156 -4.39 -4.49 -0.94
CA LEU A 156 -4.52 -3.68 -2.15
C LEU A 156 -5.77 -4.04 -2.99
N SER A 157 -6.15 -5.32 -3.05
CA SER A 157 -7.35 -5.77 -3.79
C SER A 157 -8.66 -5.30 -3.17
N GLN A 158 -8.63 -4.87 -1.90
CA GLN A 158 -9.80 -4.44 -1.13
C GLN A 158 -9.94 -2.91 -1.10
N ALA A 159 -8.96 -2.18 -1.62
CA ALA A 159 -9.05 -0.74 -1.81
C ALA A 159 -10.00 -0.39 -2.97
N GLY A 160 -10.81 0.66 -2.80
CA GLY A 160 -11.64 1.18 -3.89
C GLY A 160 -10.85 2.02 -4.88
N VAL A 161 -9.83 2.73 -4.39
CA VAL A 161 -8.90 3.53 -5.20
C VAL A 161 -7.48 3.30 -4.72
N VAL A 162 -6.53 3.19 -5.65
CA VAL A 162 -5.09 3.19 -5.38
C VAL A 162 -4.43 4.24 -6.26
N ILE A 163 -3.58 5.08 -5.67
CA ILE A 163 -2.74 6.02 -6.43
C ILE A 163 -1.28 5.63 -6.21
N GLU A 164 -0.56 5.46 -7.30
CA GLU A 164 0.86 5.12 -7.34
C GLU A 164 1.69 6.31 -7.82
N ALA A 165 2.79 6.60 -7.11
CA ALA A 165 3.72 7.64 -7.49
C ALA A 165 5.15 7.30 -7.08
N LEU A 166 6.13 7.94 -7.73
CA LEU A 166 7.54 7.86 -7.33
C LEU A 166 7.77 8.53 -5.97
N THR A 167 8.68 7.95 -5.22
CA THR A 167 9.26 8.52 -3.99
C THR A 167 10.75 8.78 -4.18
N GLU A 168 11.58 8.46 -3.22
CA GLU A 168 13.04 8.59 -3.33
C GLU A 168 13.62 7.50 -4.25
N GLY A 169 14.73 7.83 -4.90
CA GLY A 169 15.54 6.86 -5.64
C GLY A 169 14.79 6.07 -6.72
N GLY A 170 13.72 6.61 -7.29
CA GLY A 170 12.93 5.91 -8.32
C GLY A 170 12.05 4.77 -7.82
N ILE A 171 11.89 4.62 -6.50
CA ILE A 171 10.97 3.67 -5.88
C ILE A 171 9.55 4.19 -5.99
N THR A 172 8.57 3.35 -6.32
CA THR A 172 7.16 3.74 -6.25
C THR A 172 6.56 3.43 -4.88
N ARG A 173 5.48 4.11 -4.53
CA ARG A 173 4.70 3.90 -3.31
C ARG A 173 3.23 4.09 -3.61
N PHE A 174 2.37 3.41 -2.85
CA PHE A 174 0.93 3.50 -2.99
C PHE A 174 0.32 4.31 -1.86
N ILE A 175 -0.71 5.11 -2.19
CA ILE A 175 -1.74 5.51 -1.26
C ILE A 175 -3.02 4.77 -1.66
N ALA A 176 -3.56 3.98 -0.75
CA ALA A 176 -4.73 3.15 -0.98
C ALA A 176 -5.91 3.63 -0.12
N PHE A 177 -7.10 3.76 -0.73
CA PHE A 177 -8.31 4.32 -0.12
C PHE A 177 -9.34 3.22 0.09
N TYR A 178 -9.88 3.14 1.30
CA TYR A 178 -10.82 2.11 1.73
C TYR A 178 -12.10 2.74 2.28
N GLN A 179 -13.24 2.20 1.90
CA GLN A 179 -14.56 2.52 2.44
C GLN A 179 -15.47 1.29 2.39
N ASP A 180 -15.50 0.62 1.24
CA ASP A 180 -16.45 -0.45 0.93
C ASP A 180 -16.12 -1.73 1.69
N GLN A 181 -14.83 -2.07 1.74
CA GLN A 181 -14.33 -3.33 2.33
C GLN A 181 -13.42 -3.05 3.52
N LEU A 182 -13.60 -3.84 4.57
CA LEU A 182 -12.79 -3.80 5.78
C LEU A 182 -11.64 -4.79 5.66
N ALA A 183 -10.58 -4.40 4.96
CA ALA A 183 -9.39 -5.24 4.78
C ALA A 183 -8.83 -5.69 6.15
N PRO A 184 -8.69 -7.02 6.38
CA PRO A 184 -8.25 -7.56 7.67
C PRO A 184 -6.76 -7.31 7.95
N SER A 185 -5.97 -7.11 6.89
CA SER A 185 -4.55 -6.74 6.97
C SER A 185 -4.24 -5.77 5.84
N VAL A 186 -3.56 -4.67 6.16
CA VAL A 186 -3.09 -3.66 5.20
C VAL A 186 -1.64 -3.34 5.49
N GLY A 187 -0.80 -3.42 4.47
CA GLY A 187 0.62 -3.10 4.58
C GLY A 187 1.53 -3.86 3.59
N PRO A 188 2.86 -3.70 3.74
CA PRO A 188 3.56 -2.91 4.77
C PRO A 188 3.27 -1.41 4.65
N ILE A 189 3.09 -0.74 5.79
CA ILE A 189 2.80 0.70 5.84
C ILE A 189 4.10 1.46 5.87
N ARG A 190 4.17 2.58 5.14
CA ARG A 190 5.39 3.37 4.99
C ARG A 190 5.15 4.88 5.09
N SER A 191 6.26 5.60 4.97
CA SER A 191 6.34 7.04 5.16
C SER A 191 5.56 7.82 4.09
N VAL A 192 4.96 8.94 4.49
CA VAL A 192 4.23 9.86 3.62
C VAL A 192 5.17 10.87 2.94
N ARG A 193 4.73 11.43 1.80
CA ARG A 193 5.36 12.54 1.07
C ARG A 193 4.33 13.63 0.78
N PRO A 194 4.73 14.89 0.52
CA PRO A 194 3.81 16.03 0.39
C PRO A 194 2.64 15.78 -0.56
N TYR A 195 2.90 15.33 -1.78
CA TYR A 195 1.87 15.10 -2.79
C TYR A 195 0.84 14.01 -2.42
N PHE A 196 1.18 13.07 -1.52
CA PHE A 196 0.21 12.12 -0.97
C PHE A 196 -0.75 12.78 0.02
N LEU A 197 -0.31 13.84 0.73
CA LEU A 197 -1.20 14.64 1.58
C LEU A 197 -2.31 15.29 0.75
N ASP A 198 -1.96 15.88 -0.39
CA ASP A 198 -2.92 16.50 -1.29
C ASP A 198 -3.96 15.49 -1.79
N TRP A 199 -3.51 14.28 -2.15
CA TRP A 199 -4.48 13.24 -2.56
C TRP A 199 -5.35 12.77 -1.41
N ALA A 200 -4.82 12.58 -0.20
CA ALA A 200 -5.62 12.21 0.97
C ALA A 200 -6.68 13.28 1.30
N LEU A 201 -6.30 14.56 1.28
CA LEU A 201 -7.18 15.70 1.49
C LEU A 201 -8.33 15.76 0.47
N GLY A 202 -8.04 15.46 -0.81
CA GLY A 202 -9.05 15.45 -1.86
C GLY A 202 -10.14 14.38 -1.68
N PHE A 203 -9.89 13.35 -0.87
CA PHE A 203 -10.87 12.35 -0.44
C PHE A 203 -11.43 12.64 0.96
N ASP A 204 -10.98 13.71 1.62
CA ASP A 204 -11.26 14.00 3.03
C ASP A 204 -10.96 12.79 3.93
N ALA A 205 -9.86 12.09 3.64
CA ALA A 205 -9.51 10.82 4.22
C ALA A 205 -8.51 10.97 5.37
N PRO A 206 -8.79 10.41 6.58
CA PRO A 206 -7.75 10.14 7.56
C PRO A 206 -6.64 9.29 6.95
N LEU A 207 -5.37 9.65 7.23
CA LEU A 207 -4.19 9.09 6.57
C LEU A 207 -3.30 8.31 7.52
N ALA A 208 -3.25 6.99 7.32
CA ALA A 208 -2.36 6.07 8.04
C ALA A 208 -1.00 5.97 7.35
N HIS A 209 0.08 6.22 8.11
CA HIS A 209 1.45 6.16 7.62
C HIS A 209 2.45 5.86 8.76
N VAL A 210 3.71 5.63 8.43
CA VAL A 210 4.81 5.45 9.38
C VAL A 210 5.84 6.55 9.12
N GLY A 211 5.75 7.65 9.87
CA GLY A 211 6.59 8.81 9.65
C GLY A 211 6.42 9.42 8.25
N GLY A 212 7.37 10.24 7.84
CA GLY A 212 7.34 10.94 6.54
C GLY A 212 8.63 11.68 6.23
N SER A 213 8.73 12.28 5.05
CA SER A 213 9.77 13.28 4.81
C SER A 213 9.58 14.48 5.75
N PRO A 214 10.66 15.20 6.12
CA PRO A 214 10.55 16.37 6.99
C PRO A 214 9.51 17.38 6.50
N THR A 215 9.48 17.63 5.19
CA THR A 215 8.50 18.54 4.57
C THR A 215 7.07 18.02 4.75
N ALA A 216 6.81 16.74 4.45
CA ALA A 216 5.46 16.18 4.61
C ALA A 216 4.98 16.23 6.06
N LEU A 217 5.85 15.90 7.03
CA LEU A 217 5.50 15.96 8.45
C LEU A 217 5.20 17.38 8.93
N ALA A 218 5.92 18.39 8.41
CA ALA A 218 5.67 19.78 8.71
C ALA A 218 4.37 20.30 8.08
N GLU A 219 3.97 19.78 6.91
CA GLU A 219 2.74 20.16 6.21
C GLU A 219 1.46 19.54 6.81
N ILE A 220 1.54 18.40 7.48
CA ILE A 220 0.38 17.71 8.07
C ILE A 220 -0.48 18.65 8.93
N PRO A 221 0.05 19.35 9.96
CA PRO A 221 -0.75 20.24 10.80
C PRO A 221 -1.22 21.49 10.04
N THR A 222 -0.41 22.04 9.12
CA THR A 222 -0.74 23.26 8.39
C THR A 222 -1.84 23.06 7.36
N LEU A 223 -1.91 21.86 6.76
CA LEU A 223 -2.96 21.49 5.81
C LEU A 223 -4.22 20.92 6.49
N GLY A 224 -4.16 20.66 7.79
CA GLY A 224 -5.27 20.06 8.53
C GLY A 224 -5.52 18.58 8.18
N VAL A 225 -4.47 17.85 7.84
CA VAL A 225 -4.59 16.41 7.53
C VAL A 225 -5.02 15.63 8.78
N LYS A 226 -6.03 14.79 8.65
CA LYS A 226 -6.48 13.84 9.67
C LYS A 226 -5.41 12.76 9.87
N ASN A 227 -4.47 13.00 10.78
CA ASN A 227 -3.23 12.23 10.91
C ASN A 227 -3.40 10.96 11.75
N LEU A 228 -3.10 9.79 11.17
CA LEU A 228 -3.09 8.47 11.81
C LEU A 228 -1.67 7.88 11.84
N ASP A 229 -0.64 8.70 12.10
CA ASP A 229 0.75 8.22 12.11
C ASP A 229 0.96 7.14 13.19
N TYR A 230 1.64 6.06 12.80
CA TYR A 230 2.14 5.00 13.69
C TYR A 230 2.88 5.57 14.92
N MET A 231 3.63 6.65 14.75
CA MET A 231 4.44 7.24 15.84
C MET A 231 3.56 7.78 16.97
N TYR A 232 2.33 8.25 16.68
CA TYR A 232 1.39 8.74 17.68
C TYR A 232 0.42 7.66 18.18
N TYR A 233 0.14 6.64 17.35
CA TYR A 233 -0.89 5.63 17.62
C TYR A 233 -0.38 4.18 17.45
N PRO A 234 0.77 3.79 18.05
CA PRO A 234 1.41 2.49 17.80
C PRO A 234 0.51 1.29 18.13
N SER A 235 -0.43 1.42 19.07
CA SER A 235 -1.35 0.35 19.49
C SER A 235 -2.36 -0.06 18.41
N TYR A 236 -2.57 0.78 17.41
CA TYR A 236 -3.45 0.47 16.28
C TYR A 236 -2.74 -0.23 15.13
N TYR A 237 -1.45 -0.46 15.27
CA TYR A 237 -0.60 -1.13 14.29
C TYR A 237 0.04 -2.39 14.88
N THR A 238 0.66 -3.19 14.03
CA THR A 238 1.36 -4.40 14.44
C THR A 238 2.63 -4.53 13.59
N ARG A 239 3.77 -4.78 14.23
CA ARG A 239 4.98 -5.24 13.53
C ARG A 239 4.93 -6.76 13.45
N ILE A 240 4.87 -7.30 12.22
CA ILE A 240 4.88 -8.75 12.00
C ILE A 240 6.31 -9.28 12.03
N SER A 241 6.50 -10.51 12.52
CA SER A 241 7.83 -11.15 12.61
C SER A 241 8.25 -11.86 11.33
N SER A 242 7.32 -12.11 10.41
CA SER A 242 7.60 -12.81 9.14
C SER A 242 8.35 -11.95 8.11
N ARG A 243 8.55 -10.67 8.39
CA ARG A 243 9.35 -9.75 7.59
C ARG A 243 10.29 -8.93 8.48
N PRO A 244 11.52 -8.62 8.01
CA PRO A 244 12.40 -7.74 8.74
C PRO A 244 11.88 -6.29 8.72
N ALA A 245 12.26 -5.50 9.73
CA ALA A 245 12.10 -4.06 9.64
C ALA A 245 12.97 -3.52 8.48
N PRO A 246 12.51 -2.48 7.79
CA PRO A 246 11.35 -1.63 8.05
C PRO A 246 10.06 -2.11 7.33
N HIS A 247 10.05 -3.29 6.68
CA HIS A 247 8.99 -3.81 5.81
C HIS A 247 7.88 -4.58 6.57
N ASN A 248 7.62 -4.26 7.83
CA ASN A 248 6.85 -5.13 8.73
C ASN A 248 5.74 -4.45 9.54
N VAL A 249 5.39 -3.18 9.26
CA VAL A 249 4.29 -2.50 9.94
C VAL A 249 2.99 -2.73 9.19
N TYR A 250 1.97 -3.23 9.88
CA TYR A 250 0.65 -3.54 9.34
C TYR A 250 -0.46 -3.03 10.26
N THR A 251 -1.65 -2.89 9.70
CA THR A 251 -2.89 -2.61 10.44
C THR A 251 -4.07 -3.33 9.80
N SER A 252 -5.29 -3.06 10.27
CA SER A 252 -6.55 -3.40 9.59
C SER A 252 -7.43 -2.17 9.46
N ILE A 253 -8.30 -2.14 8.45
CA ILE A 253 -9.23 -1.02 8.26
C ILE A 253 -10.15 -0.85 9.47
N SER A 254 -10.59 -1.96 10.09
CA SER A 254 -11.43 -1.88 11.30
C SER A 254 -10.71 -1.22 12.48
N ARG A 255 -9.39 -1.44 12.66
CA ARG A 255 -8.60 -0.76 13.70
C ARG A 255 -8.49 0.73 13.42
N LEU A 256 -8.20 1.11 12.18
CA LEU A 256 -8.12 2.52 11.79
C LEU A 256 -9.47 3.22 11.97
N MET A 257 -10.58 2.60 11.56
CA MET A 257 -11.92 3.16 11.78
C MET A 257 -12.24 3.36 13.27
N SER A 258 -11.77 2.47 14.16
CA SER A 258 -11.93 2.68 15.60
C SER A 258 -11.13 3.89 16.09
N LEU A 259 -9.92 4.10 15.55
CA LEU A 259 -9.10 5.27 15.86
C LEU A 259 -9.72 6.54 15.27
N GLU A 260 -10.22 6.50 14.05
CA GLU A 260 -10.95 7.60 13.40
C GLU A 260 -12.15 8.02 14.23
N ALA A 261 -12.96 7.07 14.69
CA ALA A 261 -14.11 7.33 15.56
C ALA A 261 -13.70 7.96 16.89
N SER A 262 -12.59 7.54 17.51
CA SER A 262 -12.08 8.14 18.75
C SER A 262 -11.60 9.58 18.57
N ASN A 263 -11.23 9.97 17.34
CA ASN A 263 -10.86 11.34 16.96
C ASN A 263 -12.07 12.14 16.43
N GLY A 264 -13.30 11.58 16.40
CA GLY A 264 -14.48 12.25 15.88
C GLY A 264 -14.58 12.30 14.36
N TRP A 265 -13.73 11.54 13.63
CA TRP A 265 -13.72 11.47 12.15
C TRP A 265 -14.60 10.32 11.70
N THR A 266 -15.90 10.56 11.60
CA THR A 266 -16.91 9.52 11.36
C THR A 266 -17.41 9.47 9.92
N SER A 267 -17.02 10.41 9.08
CA SER A 267 -17.41 10.49 7.66
C SER A 267 -16.36 11.23 6.83
N SER A 268 -16.49 11.13 5.52
CA SER A 268 -15.71 11.90 4.54
C SER A 268 -16.66 12.68 3.62
N SER A 269 -16.23 13.87 3.20
CA SER A 269 -17.02 14.76 2.35
C SER A 269 -16.88 14.45 0.85
N PHE A 270 -16.09 13.45 0.45
CA PHE A 270 -15.93 13.06 -0.93
C PHE A 270 -17.23 12.51 -1.52
N THR A 271 -17.70 13.11 -2.62
CA THR A 271 -19.01 12.79 -3.24
C THR A 271 -18.92 11.73 -4.35
N GLY A 272 -17.71 11.27 -4.67
CA GLY A 272 -17.49 10.25 -5.70
C GLY A 272 -17.30 10.81 -7.10
N TRP A 273 -16.91 9.92 -8.00
CA TRP A 273 -16.86 10.18 -9.45
C TRP A 273 -18.14 9.70 -10.14
N ALA A 274 -18.46 10.29 -11.29
CA ALA A 274 -19.52 9.80 -12.13
C ALA A 274 -19.25 8.34 -12.54
N ARG A 275 -20.26 7.47 -12.41
CA ARG A 275 -20.13 6.04 -12.69
C ARG A 275 -21.06 5.62 -13.83
N LYS A 276 -20.69 4.51 -14.49
CA LYS A 276 -21.49 3.86 -15.52
C LYS A 276 -21.51 2.35 -15.31
N PRO A 277 -22.51 1.63 -15.83
CA PRO A 277 -22.46 0.19 -15.93
C PRO A 277 -21.26 -0.29 -16.78
N ASP A 278 -20.74 -1.48 -16.48
CA ASP A 278 -19.75 -2.15 -17.31
C ASP A 278 -20.28 -2.29 -18.75
N SER A 279 -19.44 -1.95 -19.72
CA SER A 279 -19.76 -2.03 -21.15
C SER A 279 -18.52 -2.47 -21.93
N PRO A 280 -18.12 -3.77 -21.82
CA PRO A 280 -16.96 -4.30 -22.52
C PRO A 280 -17.03 -4.01 -24.01
N SER A 281 -15.94 -3.49 -24.57
CA SER A 281 -15.85 -3.23 -26.01
C SER A 281 -15.88 -4.56 -26.79
N LYS A 282 -16.59 -4.57 -27.90
CA LYS A 282 -16.54 -5.67 -28.87
C LYS A 282 -15.25 -5.64 -29.70
N THR A 283 -14.60 -4.50 -29.78
CA THR A 283 -13.35 -4.25 -30.50
C THR A 283 -12.37 -3.52 -29.58
N PRO A 284 -11.81 -4.21 -28.57
CA PRO A 284 -10.87 -3.57 -27.65
C PRO A 284 -9.61 -3.12 -28.39
N ASN A 285 -9.10 -1.93 -28.04
CA ASN A 285 -7.89 -1.33 -28.63
C ASN A 285 -6.85 -0.92 -27.57
N ALA A 286 -7.06 -1.34 -26.33
CA ALA A 286 -6.13 -1.15 -25.21
C ALA A 286 -6.12 -2.40 -24.34
N THR A 287 -5.60 -3.51 -24.92
CA THR A 287 -5.59 -4.83 -24.26
C THR A 287 -4.34 -5.09 -23.45
N ASN A 288 -3.24 -4.43 -23.78
CA ASN A 288 -2.01 -4.42 -23.01
C ASN A 288 -1.58 -2.99 -22.78
N ILE A 289 -1.38 -2.62 -21.51
CA ILE A 289 -1.00 -1.28 -21.10
C ILE A 289 0.29 -1.42 -20.30
N ASN A 290 1.32 -0.65 -20.67
CA ASN A 290 2.60 -0.63 -19.97
C ASN A 290 2.87 0.79 -19.47
N PHE A 291 3.20 0.91 -18.19
CA PHE A 291 3.71 2.13 -17.59
C PHE A 291 5.17 1.92 -17.19
N ASN A 292 6.07 2.66 -17.85
CA ASN A 292 7.52 2.63 -17.58
C ASN A 292 7.85 3.76 -16.61
N ILE A 293 7.56 3.54 -15.33
CA ILE A 293 7.58 4.59 -14.30
C ILE A 293 9.01 4.97 -13.92
N SER A 294 9.92 3.98 -13.79
CA SER A 294 11.33 4.20 -13.41
C SER A 294 12.21 3.01 -13.82
N TYR A 295 12.70 2.21 -12.86
CA TYR A 295 13.43 0.98 -13.14
C TYR A 295 12.49 -0.15 -13.58
N SER A 296 13.03 -1.14 -14.29
CA SER A 296 12.28 -2.31 -14.76
C SER A 296 11.50 -3.03 -13.64
N THR A 297 12.04 -3.04 -12.42
CA THR A 297 11.41 -3.59 -11.20
C THR A 297 10.07 -2.91 -10.83
N TYR A 298 9.85 -1.65 -11.28
CA TYR A 298 8.63 -0.87 -11.04
C TYR A 298 7.83 -0.67 -12.32
N ASN A 299 8.26 -1.23 -13.45
CA ASN A 299 7.46 -1.20 -14.66
C ASN A 299 6.21 -2.05 -14.49
N VAL A 300 5.08 -1.46 -14.85
CA VAL A 300 3.77 -2.08 -14.68
C VAL A 300 3.21 -2.47 -16.02
N ASN A 301 2.65 -3.67 -16.09
CA ASN A 301 1.84 -4.15 -17.21
C ASN A 301 0.43 -4.47 -16.72
N TYR A 302 -0.57 -4.06 -17.51
CA TYR A 302 -1.96 -4.43 -17.34
C TYR A 302 -2.43 -5.17 -18.58
N THR A 303 -2.93 -6.39 -18.40
CA THR A 303 -3.53 -7.19 -19.47
C THR A 303 -5.05 -7.22 -19.28
N TYR A 304 -5.79 -6.77 -20.29
CA TYR A 304 -7.24 -6.76 -20.27
C TYR A 304 -7.82 -8.17 -20.27
N ASN A 305 -8.74 -8.41 -19.36
CA ASN A 305 -9.52 -9.63 -19.26
C ASN A 305 -11.00 -9.31 -19.58
N ALA A 306 -11.43 -9.64 -20.79
CA ALA A 306 -12.78 -9.38 -21.24
C ALA A 306 -13.86 -10.13 -20.42
N ALA A 307 -13.54 -11.33 -19.88
CA ALA A 307 -14.51 -12.11 -19.11
C ALA A 307 -14.87 -11.43 -17.77
N THR A 308 -13.95 -10.69 -17.19
CA THR A 308 -14.17 -9.95 -15.93
C THR A 308 -14.28 -8.45 -16.15
N ASN A 309 -14.09 -7.98 -17.39
CA ASN A 309 -14.01 -6.58 -17.76
C ASN A 309 -13.08 -5.79 -16.83
N SER A 310 -11.85 -6.26 -16.68
CA SER A 310 -10.84 -5.70 -15.76
C SER A 310 -9.43 -5.92 -16.30
N TYR A 311 -8.42 -5.34 -15.65
CA TYR A 311 -7.04 -5.36 -16.10
C TYR A 311 -6.15 -6.10 -15.09
N ASN A 312 -5.66 -7.28 -15.44
CA ASN A 312 -4.72 -8.05 -14.61
C ASN A 312 -3.39 -7.31 -14.50
N ARG A 313 -3.02 -6.90 -13.28
CA ARG A 313 -1.81 -6.11 -13.03
C ARG A 313 -0.61 -7.00 -12.77
N SER A 314 0.48 -6.73 -13.47
CA SER A 314 1.82 -7.29 -13.24
C SER A 314 2.81 -6.16 -12.99
N GLU A 315 3.86 -6.43 -12.22
CA GLU A 315 4.88 -5.45 -11.88
C GLU A 315 6.25 -6.11 -11.86
N GLY A 316 7.26 -5.47 -12.47
CA GLY A 316 8.60 -6.05 -12.59
C GLY A 316 8.62 -7.39 -13.34
N GLY A 317 7.69 -7.58 -14.29
CA GLY A 317 7.56 -8.82 -15.08
C GLY A 317 6.80 -9.96 -14.39
N ALA A 318 6.30 -9.80 -13.16
CA ALA A 318 5.57 -10.84 -12.42
C ALA A 318 4.14 -10.38 -12.06
N PRO A 319 3.16 -11.31 -11.97
CA PRO A 319 1.82 -10.98 -11.47
C PRO A 319 1.89 -10.35 -10.07
N GLN A 320 1.25 -9.19 -9.88
CA GLN A 320 1.17 -8.59 -8.56
C GLN A 320 0.01 -9.21 -7.78
N ILE A 321 0.36 -9.90 -6.70
CA ILE A 321 -0.59 -10.68 -5.88
C ILE A 321 -0.91 -9.90 -4.61
N ASP A 322 -2.18 -9.92 -4.19
CA ASP A 322 -2.57 -9.47 -2.86
C ASP A 322 -2.42 -10.63 -1.85
N ALA A 323 -1.65 -10.39 -0.78
CA ALA A 323 -1.37 -11.42 0.21
C ALA A 323 -2.62 -11.87 1.02
N ASN A 324 -3.65 -11.02 1.17
CA ASN A 324 -4.89 -11.39 1.86
C ASN A 324 -5.70 -12.42 1.07
N THR A 325 -5.68 -12.32 -0.26
CA THR A 325 -6.56 -13.11 -1.14
C THR A 325 -5.83 -14.18 -1.93
N GLY A 326 -4.50 -14.06 -2.07
CA GLY A 326 -3.68 -14.88 -2.95
C GLY A 326 -3.99 -14.69 -4.43
N LYS A 327 -4.77 -13.66 -4.81
CA LYS A 327 -5.19 -13.40 -6.18
C LYS A 327 -4.42 -12.22 -6.78
N GLN A 328 -4.26 -12.24 -8.10
CA GLN A 328 -3.69 -11.14 -8.85
C GLN A 328 -4.60 -9.91 -8.76
N LEU A 329 -3.99 -8.73 -8.60
CA LEU A 329 -4.70 -7.45 -8.66
C LEU A 329 -5.32 -7.25 -10.04
N SER A 330 -6.59 -6.82 -10.07
CA SER A 330 -7.35 -6.72 -11.32
C SER A 330 -8.35 -5.55 -11.27
N PRO A 331 -7.87 -4.28 -11.30
CA PRO A 331 -8.72 -3.10 -11.30
C PRO A 331 -9.64 -3.04 -12.52
N LYS A 332 -10.80 -2.39 -12.34
CA LYS A 332 -11.79 -2.12 -13.42
C LYS A 332 -11.38 -0.96 -14.29
N VAL A 333 -10.72 0.03 -13.68
CA VAL A 333 -10.27 1.26 -14.33
C VAL A 333 -8.80 1.46 -14.05
N VAL A 334 -8.01 1.73 -15.09
CA VAL A 334 -6.59 2.09 -15.00
C VAL A 334 -6.43 3.50 -15.56
N ILE A 335 -5.76 4.37 -14.83
CA ILE A 335 -5.53 5.76 -15.24
C ILE A 335 -4.04 6.08 -15.18
N GLY A 336 -3.46 6.45 -16.32
CA GLY A 336 -2.17 7.14 -16.40
C GLY A 336 -2.41 8.64 -16.30
N MET A 337 -1.99 9.25 -15.20
CA MET A 337 -2.16 10.69 -14.94
C MET A 337 -0.84 11.40 -15.16
N ILE A 338 -0.76 12.28 -16.17
CA ILE A 338 0.48 13.04 -16.46
C ILE A 338 0.56 14.22 -15.50
N VAL A 339 1.51 14.15 -14.59
CA VAL A 339 1.72 15.15 -13.52
C VAL A 339 3.13 15.70 -13.64
N PRO A 340 3.32 17.03 -13.70
CA PRO A 340 4.65 17.60 -13.71
C PRO A 340 5.47 17.12 -12.51
N TRP A 341 6.62 16.52 -12.81
CA TRP A 341 7.52 15.91 -11.84
C TRP A 341 8.92 16.51 -11.96
N SER A 342 9.62 16.61 -10.84
CA SER A 342 11.03 16.98 -10.79
C SER A 342 11.74 16.29 -9.63
N GLN A 343 13.06 16.22 -9.70
CA GLN A 343 13.88 15.84 -8.56
C GLN A 343 13.97 17.02 -7.59
N GLY A 344 13.73 16.77 -6.31
CA GLY A 344 13.91 17.73 -5.22
C GLY A 344 15.30 17.66 -4.61
N SER A 345 15.42 18.02 -3.33
CA SER A 345 16.65 17.89 -2.55
C SER A 345 17.01 16.44 -2.31
N LEU A 346 18.28 16.20 -1.95
CA LEU A 346 18.72 14.89 -1.46
C LEU A 346 18.18 14.64 -0.05
N ASP A 347 17.84 13.38 0.23
CA ASP A 347 17.53 12.88 1.57
C ASP A 347 18.82 12.47 2.32
N SER A 348 18.67 11.93 3.53
CA SER A 348 19.79 11.46 4.35
C SER A 348 20.52 10.24 3.74
N SER A 349 19.89 9.51 2.82
CA SER A 349 20.49 8.40 2.08
C SER A 349 21.14 8.83 0.77
N ASN A 350 21.19 10.15 0.52
CA ASN A 350 21.71 10.74 -0.71
C ASN A 350 20.89 10.35 -1.97
N ALA A 351 19.60 10.10 -1.78
CA ALA A 351 18.61 9.88 -2.84
C ALA A 351 17.74 11.14 -3.03
N TYR A 352 17.42 11.48 -4.28
CA TYR A 352 16.56 12.62 -4.56
C TYR A 352 15.12 12.34 -4.20
N TYR A 353 14.48 13.27 -3.45
CA TYR A 353 13.04 13.29 -3.29
C TYR A 353 12.34 13.54 -4.63
N SER A 354 11.20 12.89 -4.84
CA SER A 354 10.29 13.25 -5.92
C SER A 354 9.43 14.44 -5.51
N VAL A 355 9.23 15.37 -6.44
CA VAL A 355 8.34 16.52 -6.29
C VAL A 355 7.32 16.49 -7.42
N TYR A 356 6.04 16.40 -7.07
CA TYR A 356 4.91 16.45 -8.01
C TYR A 356 4.14 17.75 -7.86
N LYS A 357 3.78 18.38 -9.00
CA LYS A 357 2.82 19.48 -9.03
C LYS A 357 1.42 18.89 -9.29
N ASN A 358 0.86 18.25 -8.27
CA ASN A 358 -0.40 17.50 -8.34
C ASN A 358 -1.65 18.32 -7.98
N VAL A 359 -1.51 19.63 -7.75
CA VAL A 359 -2.57 20.64 -7.73
C VAL A 359 -2.53 21.39 -9.05
N GLY A 360 -3.65 21.44 -9.76
CA GLY A 360 -3.76 21.98 -11.11
C GLY A 360 -4.54 21.05 -12.04
N SER A 361 -4.07 20.89 -13.26
CA SER A 361 -4.66 20.01 -14.27
C SER A 361 -3.59 19.43 -15.20
N GLY A 362 -3.94 18.36 -15.89
CA GLY A 362 -3.08 17.74 -16.88
C GLY A 362 -3.80 16.61 -17.62
N GLN A 363 -3.10 15.98 -18.57
CA GLN A 363 -3.65 14.90 -19.38
C GLN A 363 -3.87 13.64 -18.54
N ALA A 364 -4.97 12.93 -18.80
CA ALA A 364 -5.30 11.63 -18.23
C ALA A 364 -5.59 10.60 -19.35
N TYR A 365 -4.96 9.45 -19.26
CA TYR A 365 -5.19 8.28 -20.10
C TYR A 365 -6.07 7.31 -19.31
N VAL A 366 -7.36 7.23 -19.62
CA VAL A 366 -8.33 6.41 -18.87
C VAL A 366 -8.62 5.15 -19.65
N PHE A 367 -8.18 4.00 -19.10
CA PHE A 367 -8.39 2.68 -19.67
C PHE A 367 -9.50 1.95 -18.89
N GLN A 368 -10.54 1.59 -19.58
CA GLN A 368 -11.65 0.78 -19.10
C GLN A 368 -12.35 0.11 -20.28
N ASP A 369 -13.06 -0.99 -20.03
CA ASP A 369 -13.80 -1.73 -21.09
C ASP A 369 -12.91 -2.24 -22.24
N GLY A 370 -11.61 -2.37 -22.04
CA GLY A 370 -10.65 -2.72 -23.09
C GLY A 370 -10.31 -1.57 -24.04
N THR A 371 -10.66 -0.32 -23.71
CA THR A 371 -10.44 0.86 -24.56
C THR A 371 -9.76 2.00 -23.81
N LEU A 372 -9.14 2.91 -24.56
CA LEU A 372 -8.61 4.17 -24.06
C LEU A 372 -9.58 5.31 -24.31
N THR A 373 -9.78 6.17 -23.30
CA THR A 373 -10.33 7.51 -23.42
C THR A 373 -9.29 8.52 -22.97
N LEU A 374 -8.94 9.47 -23.84
CA LEU A 374 -8.12 10.61 -23.47
C LEU A 374 -8.99 11.67 -22.79
N GLY A 375 -8.51 12.18 -21.66
CA GLY A 375 -9.19 13.21 -20.88
C GLY A 375 -8.21 14.07 -20.10
N GLN A 376 -8.71 14.78 -19.11
CA GLN A 376 -7.92 15.62 -18.21
C GLN A 376 -8.22 15.26 -16.76
N TRP A 377 -7.18 15.31 -15.93
CA TRP A 377 -7.35 15.37 -14.49
C TRP A 377 -7.36 16.82 -14.02
N ASN A 378 -8.14 17.12 -12.98
CA ASN A 378 -8.23 18.43 -12.38
C ASN A 378 -8.25 18.33 -10.86
N LYS A 379 -7.49 19.18 -10.18
CA LYS A 379 -7.45 19.33 -8.73
C LYS A 379 -7.15 20.79 -8.39
N ALA A 380 -8.18 21.54 -8.00
CA ALA A 380 -8.10 22.99 -7.88
C ALA A 380 -7.30 23.48 -6.66
N SER A 381 -7.21 22.68 -5.60
CA SER A 381 -6.45 22.96 -4.37
C SER A 381 -6.08 21.64 -3.67
N PRO A 382 -5.23 21.64 -2.63
CA PRO A 382 -4.95 20.45 -1.84
C PRO A 382 -6.20 19.74 -1.31
N GLN A 383 -7.22 20.48 -0.89
CA GLN A 383 -8.47 19.96 -0.35
C GLN A 383 -9.51 19.62 -1.43
N ALA A 384 -9.38 20.18 -2.64
CA ALA A 384 -10.32 19.90 -3.71
C ALA A 384 -10.22 18.43 -4.17
N PRO A 385 -11.34 17.79 -4.51
CA PRO A 385 -11.31 16.42 -5.03
C PRO A 385 -10.55 16.36 -6.36
N LEU A 386 -9.83 15.26 -6.58
CA LEU A 386 -9.31 14.91 -7.89
C LEU A 386 -10.48 14.51 -8.78
N THR A 387 -10.61 15.11 -9.96
CA THR A 387 -11.68 14.84 -10.92
C THR A 387 -11.12 14.54 -12.29
N PHE A 388 -11.90 13.87 -13.12
CA PHE A 388 -11.55 13.52 -14.51
C PHE A 388 -12.64 13.99 -15.46
N THR A 389 -12.23 14.68 -16.53
CA THR A 389 -13.13 15.17 -17.59
C THR A 389 -12.69 14.64 -18.94
N ASP A 390 -13.62 14.56 -19.88
CA ASP A 390 -13.31 14.30 -21.28
C ASP A 390 -12.74 15.58 -21.96
N GLN A 391 -12.46 15.48 -23.27
CA GLN A 391 -11.93 16.59 -24.06
C GLN A 391 -12.91 17.78 -24.18
N ASN A 392 -14.20 17.57 -23.90
CA ASN A 392 -15.24 18.60 -23.90
C ASN A 392 -15.49 19.19 -22.50
N GLY A 393 -14.68 18.80 -21.50
CA GLY A 393 -14.82 19.23 -20.11
C GLY A 393 -15.95 18.54 -19.33
N GLN A 394 -16.60 17.51 -19.92
CA GLN A 394 -17.65 16.76 -19.24
C GLN A 394 -17.06 15.71 -18.30
N PRO A 395 -17.66 15.46 -17.12
CA PRO A 395 -17.17 14.44 -16.21
C PRO A 395 -17.09 13.07 -16.87
N LEU A 396 -15.90 12.44 -16.82
CA LEU A 396 -15.70 11.07 -17.29
C LEU A 396 -16.48 10.10 -16.40
N LYS A 397 -17.28 9.22 -17.00
CA LYS A 397 -17.99 8.15 -16.31
C LYS A 397 -17.10 6.92 -16.23
N LEU A 398 -16.74 6.52 -15.01
CA LEU A 398 -15.88 5.37 -14.75
C LEU A 398 -16.71 4.10 -14.47
N ASN A 399 -16.18 2.93 -14.83
CA ASN A 399 -16.76 1.66 -14.42
C ASN A 399 -16.80 1.54 -12.90
N ALA A 400 -17.83 0.92 -12.36
CA ALA A 400 -17.88 0.60 -10.94
C ALA A 400 -16.82 -0.47 -10.59
N GLY A 401 -16.12 -0.29 -9.47
CA GLY A 401 -15.07 -1.15 -8.98
C GLY A 401 -13.78 -0.39 -8.70
N GLN A 402 -12.70 -1.15 -8.46
CA GLN A 402 -11.40 -0.57 -8.14
C GLN A 402 -10.87 0.29 -9.28
N THR A 403 -10.41 1.49 -8.95
CA THR A 403 -9.69 2.39 -9.83
C THR A 403 -8.22 2.47 -9.41
N TRP A 404 -7.31 2.20 -10.35
CA TRP A 404 -5.87 2.33 -10.15
C TRP A 404 -5.34 3.51 -10.95
N ILE A 405 -4.70 4.46 -10.27
CA ILE A 405 -4.15 5.68 -10.86
C ILE A 405 -2.64 5.64 -10.71
N THR A 406 -1.90 5.93 -11.76
CA THR A 406 -0.44 6.09 -11.70
C THR A 406 -0.07 7.50 -12.12
N ALA A 407 0.64 8.22 -11.25
CA ALA A 407 1.20 9.54 -11.56
C ALA A 407 2.49 9.38 -12.36
N LEU A 408 2.46 9.77 -13.63
CA LEU A 408 3.53 9.66 -14.61
C LEU A 408 4.07 11.06 -14.93
N ALA A 409 5.38 11.17 -15.19
CA ALA A 409 6.01 12.45 -15.52
C ALA A 409 5.78 12.84 -16.99
N SER A 410 5.56 11.85 -17.86
CA SER A 410 5.44 12.04 -19.31
C SER A 410 4.53 10.97 -19.94
N SER A 411 3.89 11.34 -21.05
CA SER A 411 3.16 10.40 -21.90
C SER A 411 4.06 9.33 -22.56
N ASN A 412 5.35 9.60 -22.68
CA ASN A 412 6.34 8.64 -23.19
C ASN A 412 6.48 7.40 -22.29
N GLU A 413 6.09 7.51 -21.03
CA GLU A 413 6.05 6.40 -20.06
C GLU A 413 4.88 5.44 -20.29
N ILE A 414 3.93 5.78 -21.19
CA ILE A 414 2.73 5.00 -21.50
C ILE A 414 2.89 4.32 -22.87
N LYS A 415 2.75 2.98 -22.89
CA LYS A 415 2.58 2.22 -24.12
C LYS A 415 1.34 1.35 -24.00
N TYR A 416 0.58 1.23 -25.09
CA TYR A 416 -0.64 0.41 -25.11
C TYR A 416 -0.91 -0.12 -26.53
N ASN A 417 -1.64 -1.23 -26.65
CA ASN A 417 -2.10 -1.84 -27.91
C ASN A 417 -3.42 -2.60 -27.70
#